data_bbd4c0fc816655f2e73be36440cdeebc
#
_entry.id   bbd4c0fc816655f2e73be36440cdeebc
#
_cell.length_a   1.000
_cell.length_b   1.000
_cell.length_c   1.000
_cell.angle_alpha   90.00
_cell.angle_beta   90.00
_cell.angle_gamma   90.00
#
_symmetry.space_group_name_H-M   'P 1'
#
loop_
_entity.id
_entity.type
_entity.pdbx_description
1 polymer ?
#
loop_
_entity_poly.entity_id
_entity_poly.type
_entity_poly.pdbx_seq_one_letter_code
_entity_poly.pdbx_strand_id
1 'polypeptide(L)'
;MDNTKYIFVTGGVTSSLGKGIIAASLAKLLQARDYRVTIQKLDPYINIDPGTLNPYEHGECYVTEDGAETDLDLGHYERFLNVCTSQANNVTTGRIYQSVIEKERRGEFLGKTVQVIPHITNEIKDRIQLLGKSGLYDIVITEIGGTVGDIESLPYIEAVRQLQWELGENNAIVIHLTLVPYLAAAGELKTKPTQHSVKALMESGLKADVLVCRTDRDLPDDLRQKLALFCNVKKEAVIQSIDVPTIYDVPNLMLLEGLDKVVLKKLALSDAKAPDLTKWNDFLQRHKNPKQRIRIGLVGKYVELPDAYKSILEAFIHAGAENEVKVEVVMIHSEYLDETNVEEKLSGLDGVLVAPGFGERGIEGKIKAIQYVREHQIPFLGICLGMQMAVIEFARHVVGFENANTAEISPNSLYKVIDIMEEQKHVTQKGGTMRLGAWDCDLKEGSRIYEVYQQAHISERHRHRYEFNSEYRKPLEESGLCCSGVNPKTGLVEVIELPSHPWFVGVQYHPEYKSTVAKPHPLFVAFVKAALDYKLKK
;
A
#
# COMPACT_ATOMS: atom_id res chain seq x y z
N MET A 1 -2.70 -33.93 -5.38
CA MET A 1 -3.46 -32.96 -6.18
C MET A 1 -3.50 -31.69 -5.37
N ASP A 2 -3.17 -30.59 -5.99
CA ASP A 2 -3.18 -29.27 -5.36
C ASP A 2 -4.62 -28.94 -4.95
N ASN A 3 -4.87 -28.75 -3.67
CA ASN A 3 -6.23 -28.59 -3.13
C ASN A 3 -6.58 -27.08 -2.99
N THR A 4 -5.73 -26.21 -3.53
CA THR A 4 -5.91 -24.76 -3.45
C THR A 4 -7.08 -24.31 -4.31
N LYS A 5 -7.93 -23.46 -3.76
CA LYS A 5 -9.07 -22.83 -4.45
C LYS A 5 -8.70 -21.45 -4.97
N TYR A 6 -9.30 -21.07 -6.09
CA TYR A 6 -9.02 -19.80 -6.75
C TYR A 6 -10.27 -18.93 -6.85
N ILE A 7 -10.13 -17.65 -6.53
CA ILE A 7 -11.19 -16.66 -6.65
C ILE A 7 -10.67 -15.53 -7.53
N PHE A 8 -11.32 -15.30 -8.66
CA PHE A 8 -10.97 -14.22 -9.58
C PHE A 8 -11.90 -13.03 -9.37
N VAL A 9 -11.34 -11.86 -9.06
CA VAL A 9 -12.09 -10.64 -8.85
C VAL A 9 -11.93 -9.74 -10.07
N THR A 10 -13.00 -9.55 -10.82
CA THR A 10 -13.05 -8.69 -12.01
C THR A 10 -13.94 -7.48 -11.75
N GLY A 11 -13.83 -6.44 -12.56
CA GLY A 11 -14.71 -5.28 -12.46
C GLY A 11 -15.08 -4.73 -13.83
N GLY A 12 -16.23 -4.10 -13.90
CA GLY A 12 -16.71 -3.46 -15.13
C GLY A 12 -17.40 -2.14 -14.84
N VAL A 13 -17.92 -1.48 -15.87
CA VAL A 13 -18.55 -0.16 -15.86
C VAL A 13 -17.56 0.99 -15.74
N THR A 14 -16.72 1.01 -14.68
CA THR A 14 -15.73 2.08 -14.44
C THR A 14 -14.59 1.57 -13.57
N SER A 15 -13.47 2.29 -13.56
CA SER A 15 -12.39 2.12 -12.59
C SER A 15 -12.82 2.52 -11.18
N SER A 16 -11.98 2.25 -10.19
CA SER A 16 -12.18 2.67 -8.78
C SER A 16 -13.47 2.17 -8.12
N LEU A 17 -14.03 1.04 -8.57
CA LEU A 17 -15.17 0.39 -7.92
C LEU A 17 -14.83 -0.24 -6.57
N GLY A 18 -13.54 -0.36 -6.23
CA GLY A 18 -13.09 -0.94 -4.97
C GLY A 18 -12.84 -2.45 -5.04
N LYS A 19 -12.40 -2.99 -6.19
CA LYS A 19 -12.02 -4.41 -6.34
C LYS A 19 -11.06 -4.87 -5.24
N GLY A 20 -9.97 -4.10 -5.00
CA GLY A 20 -8.97 -4.41 -3.99
C GLY A 20 -9.53 -4.48 -2.58
N ILE A 21 -10.43 -3.57 -2.23
CA ILE A 21 -11.07 -3.54 -0.90
C ILE A 21 -12.04 -4.72 -0.74
N ILE A 22 -12.79 -5.08 -1.79
CA ILE A 22 -13.68 -6.26 -1.74
C ILE A 22 -12.85 -7.54 -1.65
N ALA A 23 -11.76 -7.66 -2.43
CA ALA A 23 -10.84 -8.80 -2.36
C ALA A 23 -10.22 -8.94 -0.95
N ALA A 24 -9.70 -7.83 -0.40
CA ALA A 24 -9.13 -7.80 0.95
C ALA A 24 -10.17 -8.11 2.05
N SER A 25 -11.40 -7.60 1.89
CA SER A 25 -12.50 -7.86 2.83
C SER A 25 -12.92 -9.32 2.82
N LEU A 26 -13.09 -9.92 1.64
CA LEU A 26 -13.38 -11.35 1.50
C LEU A 26 -12.25 -12.19 2.08
N ALA A 27 -11.00 -11.87 1.74
CA ALA A 27 -9.83 -12.58 2.29
C ALA A 27 -9.81 -12.50 3.82
N LYS A 28 -10.14 -11.33 4.40
CA LYS A 28 -10.24 -11.16 5.86
C LYS A 28 -11.32 -12.04 6.47
N LEU A 29 -12.50 -12.15 5.85
CA LEU A 29 -13.58 -13.01 6.30
C LEU A 29 -13.20 -14.50 6.25
N LEU A 30 -12.53 -14.91 5.18
CA LEU A 30 -12.06 -16.30 5.02
C LEU A 30 -10.92 -16.61 6.01
N GLN A 31 -9.99 -15.67 6.22
CA GLN A 31 -8.95 -15.78 7.25
C GLN A 31 -9.55 -15.89 8.66
N ALA A 32 -10.60 -15.12 8.95
CA ALA A 32 -11.31 -15.16 10.22
C ALA A 32 -12.05 -16.50 10.47
N ARG A 33 -12.18 -17.33 9.43
CA ARG A 33 -12.67 -18.72 9.50
C ARG A 33 -11.54 -19.75 9.49
N ASP A 34 -10.26 -19.34 9.68
CA ASP A 34 -9.03 -20.13 9.70
C ASP A 34 -8.59 -20.69 8.34
N TYR A 35 -9.11 -20.18 7.23
CA TYR A 35 -8.51 -20.48 5.93
C TYR A 35 -7.20 -19.69 5.76
N ARG A 36 -6.17 -20.35 5.19
CA ARG A 36 -4.93 -19.70 4.79
C ARG A 36 -5.14 -19.02 3.43
N VAL A 37 -5.23 -17.69 3.43
CA VAL A 37 -5.59 -16.91 2.25
C VAL A 37 -4.47 -15.98 1.86
N THR A 38 -4.24 -15.84 0.56
CA THR A 38 -3.41 -14.77 0.00
C THR A 38 -4.13 -14.08 -1.14
N ILE A 39 -3.67 -12.87 -1.47
CA ILE A 39 -4.23 -12.08 -2.58
C ILE A 39 -3.12 -11.78 -3.58
N GLN A 40 -3.44 -11.87 -4.87
CA GLN A 40 -2.57 -11.52 -5.99
C GLN A 40 -3.23 -10.42 -6.82
N LYS A 41 -2.42 -9.48 -7.31
CA LYS A 41 -2.83 -8.42 -8.24
C LYS A 41 -2.26 -8.68 -9.62
N LEU A 42 -3.10 -8.62 -10.65
CA LEU A 42 -2.69 -8.61 -12.05
C LEU A 42 -2.95 -7.21 -12.63
N ASP A 43 -1.88 -6.50 -13.00
CA ASP A 43 -1.96 -5.15 -13.53
C ASP A 43 -1.79 -5.13 -15.05
N PRO A 44 -2.77 -4.58 -15.81
CA PRO A 44 -2.78 -4.67 -17.27
C PRO A 44 -1.83 -3.70 -17.97
N TYR A 45 -1.12 -2.81 -17.25
CA TYR A 45 -0.19 -1.88 -17.87
C TYR A 45 1.13 -2.55 -18.31
N ILE A 46 1.78 -1.93 -19.32
CA ILE A 46 3.02 -2.45 -19.96
C ILE A 46 4.28 -2.19 -19.11
N ASN A 47 4.21 -1.33 -18.10
CA ASN A 47 5.33 -1.13 -17.20
C ASN A 47 5.71 -2.44 -16.49
N ILE A 48 7.01 -2.68 -16.33
CA ILE A 48 7.52 -3.88 -15.63
C ILE A 48 7.15 -3.82 -14.14
N ASP A 49 7.25 -2.62 -13.57
CA ASP A 49 6.84 -2.30 -12.20
C ASP A 49 6.44 -0.81 -12.11
N PRO A 50 5.80 -0.38 -11.03
CA PRO A 50 5.41 1.02 -10.85
C PRO A 50 6.54 1.93 -10.30
N GLY A 51 7.76 1.43 -10.13
CA GLY A 51 8.85 2.17 -9.47
C GLY A 51 9.24 3.47 -10.14
N THR A 52 9.01 3.60 -11.45
CA THR A 52 9.26 4.82 -12.23
C THR A 52 8.01 5.63 -12.56
N LEU A 53 6.84 5.17 -12.11
CA LEU A 53 5.58 5.86 -12.38
C LEU A 53 5.43 7.13 -11.55
N ASN A 54 4.68 8.11 -12.09
CA ASN A 54 4.38 9.34 -11.38
C ASN A 54 3.31 9.08 -10.30
N PRO A 55 3.58 9.40 -9.01
CA PRO A 55 2.60 9.23 -7.96
C PRO A 55 1.26 9.97 -8.16
N TYR A 56 1.22 11.04 -8.95
CA TYR A 56 -0.02 11.71 -9.32
C TYR A 56 -0.93 10.89 -10.25
N GLU A 57 -0.37 9.91 -10.97
CA GLU A 57 -1.15 9.06 -11.88
C GLU A 57 -1.53 7.72 -11.26
N HIS A 58 -0.66 7.15 -10.43
CA HIS A 58 -0.78 5.78 -9.92
C HIS A 58 -0.85 5.65 -8.38
N GLY A 59 -0.72 6.78 -7.65
CA GLY A 59 -0.59 6.75 -6.21
C GLY A 59 0.82 6.34 -5.76
N GLU A 60 0.94 5.86 -4.52
CA GLU A 60 2.23 5.42 -3.98
C GLU A 60 2.71 4.13 -4.65
N CYS A 61 4.03 4.01 -4.81
CA CYS A 61 4.66 2.74 -5.11
C CYS A 61 4.88 1.99 -3.80
N TYR A 62 4.19 0.87 -3.61
CA TYR A 62 4.29 0.03 -2.42
C TYR A 62 5.45 -0.97 -2.58
N VAL A 63 6.25 -1.18 -1.53
CA VAL A 63 7.39 -2.11 -1.57
C VAL A 63 7.13 -3.30 -0.67
N THR A 64 7.28 -4.51 -1.23
CA THR A 64 7.13 -5.77 -0.50
C THR A 64 8.37 -6.11 0.33
N GLU A 65 8.25 -7.13 1.19
CA GLU A 65 9.36 -7.59 2.05
C GLU A 65 10.58 -8.04 1.23
N ASP A 66 10.36 -8.70 0.09
CA ASP A 66 11.40 -9.18 -0.82
C ASP A 66 11.87 -8.14 -1.86
N GLY A 67 11.43 -6.88 -1.73
CA GLY A 67 11.93 -5.76 -2.51
C GLY A 67 11.24 -5.54 -3.86
N ALA A 68 10.07 -6.11 -4.10
CA ALA A 68 9.30 -5.77 -5.29
C ALA A 68 8.64 -4.40 -5.14
N GLU A 69 8.79 -3.54 -6.15
CA GLU A 69 7.98 -2.34 -6.34
C GLU A 69 6.64 -2.74 -6.94
N THR A 70 5.54 -2.37 -6.30
CA THR A 70 4.19 -2.86 -6.61
C THR A 70 3.15 -1.77 -6.52
N ASP A 71 1.95 -2.07 -7.02
CA ASP A 71 0.77 -1.23 -6.89
C ASP A 71 0.35 -1.05 -5.42
N LEU A 72 -0.28 0.08 -5.10
CA LEU A 72 -0.73 0.44 -3.74
C LEU A 72 -1.76 -0.54 -3.15
N ASP A 73 -2.46 -1.30 -3.98
CA ASP A 73 -3.45 -2.28 -3.54
C ASP A 73 -2.83 -3.39 -2.67
N LEU A 74 -1.54 -3.74 -2.90
CA LEU A 74 -0.85 -4.70 -2.04
C LEU A 74 -0.76 -4.21 -0.59
N GLY A 75 -0.63 -2.91 -0.39
CA GLY A 75 -0.72 -2.30 0.94
C GLY A 75 -2.08 -2.56 1.60
N HIS A 76 -3.19 -2.48 0.86
CA HIS A 76 -4.51 -2.83 1.39
C HIS A 76 -4.58 -4.31 1.79
N TYR A 77 -4.02 -5.22 0.99
CA TYR A 77 -4.02 -6.65 1.30
C TYR A 77 -3.27 -6.94 2.60
N GLU A 78 -2.07 -6.39 2.76
CA GLU A 78 -1.28 -6.56 3.97
C GLU A 78 -1.95 -5.94 5.21
N ARG A 79 -2.51 -4.73 5.08
CA ARG A 79 -3.20 -4.05 6.18
C ARG A 79 -4.40 -4.82 6.71
N PHE A 80 -5.17 -5.47 5.81
CA PHE A 80 -6.34 -6.26 6.19
C PHE A 80 -5.98 -7.62 6.76
N LEU A 81 -5.00 -8.31 6.17
CA LEU A 81 -4.67 -9.69 6.51
C LEU A 81 -3.57 -9.81 7.57
N ASN A 82 -2.79 -8.78 7.80
CA ASN A 82 -1.58 -8.81 8.63
C ASN A 82 -0.60 -9.90 8.17
N VAL A 83 -0.35 -9.96 6.87
CA VAL A 83 0.60 -10.87 6.22
C VAL A 83 1.55 -10.07 5.36
N CYS A 84 2.75 -10.58 5.11
CA CYS A 84 3.67 -10.00 4.14
C CYS A 84 3.36 -10.57 2.75
N THR A 85 3.32 -9.69 1.76
CA THR A 85 3.29 -10.08 0.34
C THR A 85 4.70 -10.12 -0.24
N SER A 86 4.82 -10.73 -1.40
CA SER A 86 6.07 -10.90 -2.13
C SER A 86 5.89 -10.51 -3.60
N GLN A 87 6.98 -10.58 -4.36
CA GLN A 87 6.95 -10.39 -5.82
C GLN A 87 5.92 -11.28 -6.53
N ALA A 88 5.62 -12.46 -6.00
CA ALA A 88 4.62 -13.37 -6.56
C ALA A 88 3.17 -12.83 -6.44
N ASN A 89 2.94 -11.87 -5.55
CA ASN A 89 1.61 -11.30 -5.34
C ASN A 89 1.27 -10.16 -6.30
N ASN A 90 2.23 -9.65 -7.08
CA ASN A 90 1.98 -8.62 -8.10
C ASN A 90 2.58 -9.02 -9.45
N VAL A 91 1.76 -9.03 -10.47
CA VAL A 91 2.16 -9.40 -11.84
C VAL A 91 1.64 -8.35 -12.82
N THR A 92 2.56 -7.72 -13.55
CA THR A 92 2.23 -6.75 -14.60
C THR A 92 2.26 -7.38 -15.99
N THR A 93 1.54 -6.81 -16.93
CA THR A 93 1.64 -7.20 -18.34
C THR A 93 3.09 -7.10 -18.84
N GLY A 94 3.83 -6.04 -18.44
CA GLY A 94 5.23 -5.87 -18.80
C GLY A 94 6.10 -7.06 -18.40
N ARG A 95 5.98 -7.54 -17.15
CA ARG A 95 6.71 -8.73 -16.67
C ARG A 95 6.33 -10.01 -17.42
N ILE A 96 5.05 -10.19 -17.73
CA ILE A 96 4.59 -11.36 -18.52
C ILE A 96 5.22 -11.35 -19.91
N TYR A 97 5.10 -10.24 -20.64
CA TYR A 97 5.65 -10.13 -21.99
C TYR A 97 7.17 -10.22 -22.00
N GLN A 98 7.85 -9.57 -21.08
CA GLN A 98 9.31 -9.68 -20.94
C GLN A 98 9.74 -11.14 -20.74
N SER A 99 9.10 -11.87 -19.82
CA SER A 99 9.39 -13.28 -19.55
C SER A 99 9.25 -14.13 -20.83
N VAL A 100 8.16 -13.95 -21.57
CA VAL A 100 7.92 -14.73 -22.81
C VAL A 100 8.91 -14.35 -23.91
N ILE A 101 9.23 -13.07 -24.08
CA ILE A 101 10.23 -12.60 -25.07
C ILE A 101 11.60 -13.13 -24.72
N GLU A 102 12.01 -13.11 -23.44
CA GLU A 102 13.28 -13.68 -23.00
C GLU A 102 13.37 -15.19 -23.24
N LYS A 103 12.29 -15.94 -22.98
CA LYS A 103 12.19 -17.38 -23.29
C LYS A 103 12.33 -17.63 -24.80
N GLU A 104 11.69 -16.81 -25.63
CA GLU A 104 11.82 -16.87 -27.09
C GLU A 104 13.27 -16.65 -27.52
N ARG A 105 13.91 -15.59 -27.01
CA ARG A 105 15.31 -15.26 -27.34
C ARG A 105 16.30 -16.32 -26.89
N ARG A 106 16.01 -17.08 -25.84
CA ARG A 106 16.79 -18.25 -25.42
C ARG A 106 16.47 -19.54 -26.19
N GLY A 107 15.50 -19.50 -27.12
CA GLY A 107 15.12 -20.66 -27.95
C GLY A 107 14.27 -21.70 -27.24
N GLU A 108 13.66 -21.38 -26.11
CA GLU A 108 12.87 -22.34 -25.30
C GLU A 108 11.61 -22.84 -26.03
N PHE A 109 11.12 -22.11 -27.05
CA PHE A 109 9.96 -22.50 -27.84
C PHE A 109 10.30 -23.38 -29.06
N LEU A 110 11.56 -23.77 -29.21
CA LEU A 110 12.03 -24.72 -30.26
C LEU A 110 11.57 -24.37 -31.67
N GLY A 111 11.63 -23.09 -32.04
CA GLY A 111 11.27 -22.59 -33.39
C GLY A 111 9.78 -22.45 -33.66
N LYS A 112 8.92 -22.66 -32.65
CA LYS A 112 7.47 -22.40 -32.78
C LYS A 112 7.18 -20.91 -32.90
N THR A 113 6.12 -20.56 -33.64
CA THR A 113 5.57 -19.20 -33.61
C THR A 113 5.00 -18.89 -32.25
N VAL A 114 5.52 -17.85 -31.59
CA VAL A 114 5.05 -17.39 -30.26
C VAL A 114 3.88 -16.43 -30.45
N GLN A 115 2.77 -16.71 -29.79
CA GLN A 115 1.50 -15.98 -29.90
C GLN A 115 0.93 -15.64 -28.51
N VAL A 116 -0.04 -14.74 -28.43
CA VAL A 116 -0.73 -14.42 -27.18
C VAL A 116 -1.36 -15.71 -26.61
N ILE A 117 -2.09 -16.45 -27.44
CA ILE A 117 -2.58 -17.79 -27.09
C ILE A 117 -1.75 -18.81 -27.86
N PRO A 118 -1.08 -19.78 -27.20
CA PRO A 118 -1.15 -20.07 -25.76
C PRO A 118 -0.01 -19.48 -24.92
N HIS A 119 0.99 -18.80 -25.50
CA HIS A 119 2.25 -18.55 -24.79
C HIS A 119 2.12 -17.48 -23.68
N ILE A 120 1.49 -16.34 -23.97
CA ILE A 120 1.21 -15.29 -22.96
C ILE A 120 0.18 -15.80 -21.94
N THR A 121 -0.90 -16.46 -22.41
CA THR A 121 -1.92 -16.99 -21.49
C THR A 121 -1.37 -18.07 -20.58
N ASN A 122 -0.46 -18.93 -21.04
CA ASN A 122 0.20 -19.93 -20.20
C ASN A 122 1.11 -19.27 -19.16
N GLU A 123 1.91 -18.27 -19.53
CA GLU A 123 2.73 -17.52 -18.57
C GLU A 123 1.86 -16.86 -17.48
N ILE A 124 0.71 -16.28 -17.86
CA ILE A 124 -0.25 -15.71 -16.89
C ILE A 124 -0.78 -16.80 -15.95
N LYS A 125 -1.22 -17.94 -16.47
CA LYS A 125 -1.72 -19.06 -15.67
C LYS A 125 -0.66 -19.59 -14.70
N ASP A 126 0.58 -19.72 -15.16
CA ASP A 126 1.71 -20.15 -14.31
C ASP A 126 1.94 -19.18 -13.16
N ARG A 127 1.87 -17.86 -13.43
CA ARG A 127 1.99 -16.83 -12.38
C ARG A 127 0.83 -16.86 -11.39
N ILE A 128 -0.40 -17.07 -11.86
CA ILE A 128 -1.57 -17.21 -10.98
C ILE A 128 -1.40 -18.43 -10.06
N GLN A 129 -0.98 -19.55 -10.61
CA GLN A 129 -0.85 -20.81 -9.86
C GLN A 129 0.39 -20.86 -8.97
N LEU A 130 1.37 -19.96 -9.13
CA LEU A 130 2.63 -19.99 -8.37
C LEU A 130 2.38 -19.99 -6.86
N LEU A 131 1.49 -19.14 -6.38
CA LEU A 131 1.13 -19.07 -4.95
C LEU A 131 0.39 -20.32 -4.48
N GLY A 132 -0.52 -20.86 -5.29
CA GLY A 132 -1.24 -22.08 -4.96
C GLY A 132 -0.33 -23.31 -4.87
N LYS A 133 0.59 -23.46 -5.83
CA LYS A 133 1.57 -24.57 -5.88
C LYS A 133 2.57 -24.55 -4.70
N SER A 134 2.66 -23.44 -3.96
CA SER A 134 3.50 -23.36 -2.75
C SER A 134 3.01 -24.27 -1.60
N GLY A 135 1.73 -24.67 -1.61
CA GLY A 135 1.11 -25.42 -0.52
C GLY A 135 0.88 -24.61 0.78
N LEU A 136 1.18 -23.31 0.76
CA LEU A 136 1.03 -22.42 1.91
C LEU A 136 -0.41 -21.92 2.08
N TYR A 137 -1.22 -21.94 1.03
CA TYR A 137 -2.53 -21.32 0.98
C TYR A 137 -3.62 -22.31 0.58
N ASP A 138 -4.75 -22.20 1.25
CA ASP A 138 -5.97 -22.94 0.91
C ASP A 138 -6.76 -22.22 -0.18
N ILE A 139 -6.65 -20.86 -0.20
CA ILE A 139 -7.37 -20.01 -1.14
C ILE A 139 -6.44 -18.91 -1.66
N VAL A 140 -6.39 -18.74 -2.98
CA VAL A 140 -5.74 -17.63 -3.67
C VAL A 140 -6.82 -16.75 -4.30
N ILE A 141 -6.85 -15.47 -3.91
CA ILE A 141 -7.73 -14.48 -4.52
C ILE A 141 -6.88 -13.68 -5.52
N THR A 142 -7.28 -13.66 -6.78
CA THR A 142 -6.58 -12.90 -7.83
C THR A 142 -7.45 -11.73 -8.28
N GLU A 143 -7.03 -10.53 -7.97
CA GLU A 143 -7.64 -9.31 -8.48
C GLU A 143 -7.12 -9.00 -9.88
N ILE A 144 -8.03 -8.85 -10.84
CA ILE A 144 -7.70 -8.46 -12.22
C ILE A 144 -7.87 -6.95 -12.34
N GLY A 145 -6.77 -6.26 -12.60
CA GLY A 145 -6.75 -4.81 -12.85
C GLY A 145 -7.48 -4.44 -14.14
N GLY A 146 -7.78 -3.16 -14.29
CA GLY A 146 -8.53 -2.63 -15.43
C GLY A 146 -10.03 -2.92 -15.36
N THR A 147 -10.70 -2.67 -16.46
CA THR A 147 -12.16 -2.82 -16.63
C THR A 147 -12.42 -3.91 -17.67
N VAL A 148 -13.38 -4.78 -17.40
CA VAL A 148 -13.80 -5.81 -18.40
C VAL A 148 -14.32 -5.12 -19.66
N GLY A 149 -13.73 -5.46 -20.78
CA GLY A 149 -13.97 -4.84 -22.10
C GLY A 149 -12.80 -3.99 -22.60
N ASP A 150 -11.86 -3.60 -21.71
CA ASP A 150 -10.62 -2.93 -22.11
C ASP A 150 -9.66 -3.91 -22.79
N ILE A 151 -8.97 -3.45 -23.83
CA ILE A 151 -8.06 -4.27 -24.64
C ILE A 151 -6.93 -4.85 -23.77
N GLU A 152 -6.43 -4.05 -22.84
CA GLU A 152 -5.31 -4.41 -21.96
C GLU A 152 -5.63 -5.60 -21.04
N SER A 153 -6.90 -5.77 -20.67
CA SER A 153 -7.36 -6.84 -19.76
C SER A 153 -7.62 -8.16 -20.48
N LEU A 154 -7.77 -8.18 -21.80
CA LEU A 154 -8.19 -9.37 -22.56
C LEU A 154 -7.29 -10.59 -22.36
N PRO A 155 -5.94 -10.49 -22.37
CA PRO A 155 -5.08 -11.66 -22.14
C PRO A 155 -5.28 -12.28 -20.75
N TYR A 156 -5.55 -11.46 -19.72
CA TYR A 156 -5.83 -11.92 -18.37
C TYR A 156 -7.18 -12.63 -18.29
N ILE A 157 -8.22 -12.03 -18.87
CA ILE A 157 -9.58 -12.62 -18.92
C ILE A 157 -9.54 -13.97 -19.64
N GLU A 158 -8.83 -14.06 -20.77
CA GLU A 158 -8.67 -15.32 -21.51
C GLU A 158 -7.89 -16.36 -20.70
N ALA A 159 -6.81 -15.97 -20.02
CA ALA A 159 -6.04 -16.88 -19.17
C ALA A 159 -6.90 -17.41 -18.00
N VAL A 160 -7.71 -16.57 -17.37
CA VAL A 160 -8.65 -16.96 -16.31
C VAL A 160 -9.72 -17.91 -16.83
N ARG A 161 -10.27 -17.65 -18.03
CA ARG A 161 -11.23 -18.54 -18.68
C ARG A 161 -10.65 -19.94 -18.88
N GLN A 162 -9.41 -20.02 -19.40
CA GLN A 162 -8.71 -21.29 -19.59
C GLN A 162 -8.45 -21.98 -18.24
N LEU A 163 -7.95 -21.23 -17.27
CA LEU A 163 -7.60 -21.77 -15.96
C LEU A 163 -8.84 -22.27 -15.20
N GLN A 164 -9.97 -21.57 -15.27
CA GLN A 164 -11.23 -22.02 -14.67
C GLN A 164 -11.68 -23.37 -15.27
N TRP A 165 -11.54 -23.53 -16.59
CA TRP A 165 -11.82 -24.80 -17.25
C TRP A 165 -10.85 -25.92 -16.82
N GLU A 166 -9.55 -25.64 -16.75
CA GLU A 166 -8.53 -26.62 -16.36
C GLU A 166 -8.65 -27.09 -14.91
N LEU A 167 -9.02 -26.18 -14.00
CA LEU A 167 -9.20 -26.48 -12.58
C LEU A 167 -10.50 -27.26 -12.29
N GLY A 168 -11.49 -27.12 -13.14
CA GLY A 168 -12.79 -27.78 -13.02
C GLY A 168 -13.72 -27.13 -11.99
N GLU A 169 -14.91 -27.70 -11.89
CA GLU A 169 -15.97 -27.19 -11.02
C GLU A 169 -15.55 -27.15 -9.54
N ASN A 170 -16.03 -26.16 -8.81
CA ASN A 170 -15.79 -25.91 -7.38
C ASN A 170 -14.33 -25.60 -6.99
N ASN A 171 -13.40 -25.43 -7.97
CA ASN A 171 -12.01 -25.08 -7.69
C ASN A 171 -11.66 -23.65 -8.06
N ALA A 172 -12.48 -23.02 -8.93
CA ALA A 172 -12.30 -21.64 -9.34
C ALA A 172 -13.64 -20.94 -9.54
N ILE A 173 -13.78 -19.73 -9.01
CA ILE A 173 -14.98 -18.89 -9.16
C ILE A 173 -14.63 -17.47 -9.59
N VAL A 174 -15.58 -16.77 -10.21
CA VAL A 174 -15.46 -15.38 -10.64
C VAL A 174 -16.42 -14.50 -9.84
N ILE A 175 -15.88 -13.51 -9.16
CA ILE A 175 -16.62 -12.41 -8.53
C ILE A 175 -16.52 -11.20 -9.46
N HIS A 176 -17.65 -10.66 -9.88
CA HIS A 176 -17.67 -9.50 -10.77
C HIS A 176 -18.24 -8.28 -10.07
N LEU A 177 -17.44 -7.22 -9.95
CA LEU A 177 -17.88 -5.94 -9.38
C LEU A 177 -18.50 -5.07 -10.47
N THR A 178 -19.61 -4.45 -10.13
CA THR A 178 -20.35 -3.55 -11.02
C THR A 178 -20.89 -2.34 -10.25
N LEU A 179 -21.48 -1.41 -10.98
CA LEU A 179 -22.11 -0.21 -10.45
C LEU A 179 -23.62 -0.23 -10.69
N VAL A 180 -24.40 0.03 -9.66
CA VAL A 180 -25.84 0.31 -9.73
C VAL A 180 -26.06 1.76 -9.31
N PRO A 181 -25.96 2.73 -10.23
CA PRO A 181 -26.05 4.14 -9.89
C PRO A 181 -27.50 4.55 -9.61
N TYR A 182 -27.67 5.48 -8.68
CA TYR A 182 -28.92 6.21 -8.49
C TYR A 182 -28.96 7.44 -9.39
N LEU A 183 -29.99 7.56 -10.21
CA LEU A 183 -30.20 8.74 -11.03
C LEU A 183 -31.19 9.67 -10.34
N ALA A 184 -30.68 10.75 -9.74
CA ALA A 184 -31.50 11.71 -8.97
C ALA A 184 -32.66 12.29 -9.78
N ALA A 185 -32.44 12.58 -11.07
CA ALA A 185 -33.49 13.10 -11.95
C ALA A 185 -34.63 12.11 -12.21
N ALA A 186 -34.35 10.80 -12.15
CA ALA A 186 -35.36 9.75 -12.34
C ALA A 186 -35.87 9.18 -11.01
N GLY A 187 -35.22 9.50 -9.88
CA GLY A 187 -35.60 9.01 -8.56
C GLY A 187 -35.39 7.49 -8.36
N GLU A 188 -34.53 6.83 -9.15
CA GLU A 188 -34.43 5.38 -9.13
C GLU A 188 -33.01 4.86 -9.37
N LEU A 189 -32.71 3.65 -8.86
CA LEU A 189 -31.51 2.88 -9.16
C LEU A 189 -31.57 2.29 -10.57
N LYS A 190 -30.45 2.34 -11.30
CA LYS A 190 -30.34 1.85 -12.68
C LYS A 190 -29.51 0.58 -12.78
N THR A 191 -30.12 -0.51 -13.19
CA THR A 191 -29.49 -1.83 -13.35
C THR A 191 -28.82 -2.04 -14.72
N LYS A 192 -29.06 -1.17 -15.69
CA LYS A 192 -28.51 -1.31 -17.05
C LYS A 192 -26.97 -1.33 -17.12
N PRO A 193 -26.23 -0.46 -16.40
CA PRO A 193 -24.76 -0.52 -16.41
C PRO A 193 -24.25 -1.89 -15.97
N THR A 194 -24.79 -2.45 -14.90
CA THR A 194 -24.48 -3.81 -14.42
C THR A 194 -24.76 -4.89 -15.47
N GLN A 195 -25.95 -4.84 -16.12
CA GLN A 195 -26.32 -5.81 -17.16
C GLN A 195 -25.36 -5.77 -18.33
N HIS A 196 -24.93 -4.58 -18.79
CA HIS A 196 -23.97 -4.41 -19.87
C HIS A 196 -22.58 -4.93 -19.48
N SER A 197 -22.14 -4.64 -18.26
CA SER A 197 -20.85 -5.10 -17.75
C SER A 197 -20.78 -6.64 -17.67
N VAL A 198 -21.81 -7.28 -17.14
CA VAL A 198 -21.89 -8.75 -17.11
C VAL A 198 -21.97 -9.34 -18.51
N LYS A 199 -22.67 -8.67 -19.44
CA LYS A 199 -22.73 -9.10 -20.85
C LYS A 199 -21.34 -9.05 -21.48
N ALA A 200 -20.56 -7.98 -21.28
CA ALA A 200 -19.19 -7.88 -21.78
C ALA A 200 -18.27 -8.99 -21.21
N LEU A 201 -18.43 -9.32 -19.91
CA LEU A 201 -17.72 -10.44 -19.31
C LEU A 201 -18.09 -11.78 -19.98
N MET A 202 -19.39 -12.02 -20.24
CA MET A 202 -19.85 -13.23 -20.92
C MET A 202 -19.37 -13.30 -22.39
N GLU A 203 -19.31 -12.18 -23.10
CA GLU A 203 -18.76 -12.09 -24.45
C GLU A 203 -17.29 -12.47 -24.49
N SER A 204 -16.56 -12.22 -23.40
CA SER A 204 -15.16 -12.68 -23.20
C SER A 204 -15.05 -14.15 -22.75
N GLY A 205 -16.17 -14.88 -22.67
CA GLY A 205 -16.22 -16.30 -22.34
C GLY A 205 -16.18 -16.62 -20.82
N LEU A 206 -16.26 -15.61 -19.95
CA LEU A 206 -16.37 -15.80 -18.51
C LEU A 206 -17.78 -15.54 -18.01
N LYS A 207 -18.18 -16.31 -16.98
CA LYS A 207 -19.45 -16.12 -16.27
C LYS A 207 -19.18 -15.71 -14.82
N ALA A 208 -19.86 -14.68 -14.36
CA ALA A 208 -19.84 -14.33 -12.94
C ALA A 208 -20.53 -15.42 -12.09
N ASP A 209 -19.90 -15.84 -11.02
CA ASP A 209 -20.46 -16.70 -9.99
C ASP A 209 -21.12 -15.89 -8.89
N VAL A 210 -20.54 -14.74 -8.58
CA VAL A 210 -21.03 -13.76 -7.61
C VAL A 210 -20.96 -12.38 -8.24
N LEU A 211 -21.99 -11.60 -8.02
CA LEU A 211 -22.11 -10.22 -8.47
C LEU A 211 -22.05 -9.30 -7.25
N VAL A 212 -21.05 -8.41 -7.18
CA VAL A 212 -20.96 -7.38 -6.15
C VAL A 212 -21.35 -6.05 -6.77
N CYS A 213 -22.45 -5.50 -6.29
CA CYS A 213 -23.08 -4.29 -6.83
C CYS A 213 -22.73 -3.09 -5.93
N ARG A 214 -21.82 -2.23 -6.38
CA ARG A 214 -21.59 -0.95 -5.70
C ARG A 214 -22.77 -0.02 -5.93
N THR A 215 -23.21 0.63 -4.88
CA THR A 215 -24.35 1.53 -4.87
C THR A 215 -24.22 2.54 -3.72
N ASP A 216 -24.84 3.71 -3.87
CA ASP A 216 -24.93 4.73 -2.81
C ASP A 216 -26.19 4.57 -1.92
N ARG A 217 -27.07 3.60 -2.23
CA ARG A 217 -28.34 3.34 -1.55
C ARG A 217 -28.59 1.85 -1.44
N ASP A 218 -29.52 1.48 -0.52
CA ASP A 218 -29.95 0.10 -0.38
C ASP A 218 -30.52 -0.45 -1.70
N LEU A 219 -30.12 -1.66 -2.03
CA LEU A 219 -30.55 -2.39 -3.21
C LEU A 219 -31.82 -3.21 -2.86
N PRO A 220 -32.99 -2.78 -3.30
CA PRO A 220 -34.25 -3.47 -3.00
C PRO A 220 -34.28 -4.91 -3.52
N ASP A 221 -35.07 -5.74 -2.89
CA ASP A 221 -35.14 -7.18 -3.16
C ASP A 221 -35.61 -7.50 -4.59
N ASP A 222 -36.54 -6.71 -5.13
CA ASP A 222 -37.01 -6.82 -6.52
C ASP A 222 -35.88 -6.50 -7.53
N LEU A 223 -35.03 -5.52 -7.23
CA LEU A 223 -33.86 -5.21 -8.06
C LEU A 223 -32.79 -6.30 -7.97
N ARG A 224 -32.57 -6.90 -6.78
CA ARG A 224 -31.70 -8.08 -6.64
C ARG A 224 -32.19 -9.23 -7.49
N GLN A 225 -33.52 -9.51 -7.46
CA GLN A 225 -34.13 -10.55 -8.29
C GLN A 225 -34.00 -10.26 -9.79
N LYS A 226 -34.17 -9.02 -10.19
CA LYS A 226 -33.99 -8.57 -11.57
C LYS A 226 -32.53 -8.76 -12.03
N LEU A 227 -31.57 -8.33 -11.24
CA LEU A 227 -30.14 -8.51 -11.53
C LEU A 227 -29.77 -10.00 -11.63
N ALA A 228 -30.26 -10.82 -10.68
CA ALA A 228 -30.05 -12.25 -10.69
C ALA A 228 -30.47 -12.90 -12.01
N LEU A 229 -31.70 -12.54 -12.49
CA LEU A 229 -32.23 -13.03 -13.74
C LEU A 229 -31.40 -12.61 -14.97
N PHE A 230 -31.10 -11.30 -15.08
CA PHE A 230 -30.37 -10.77 -16.26
C PHE A 230 -28.90 -11.13 -16.28
N CYS A 231 -28.28 -11.37 -15.14
CA CYS A 231 -26.87 -11.68 -15.00
C CYS A 231 -26.57 -13.18 -14.84
N ASN A 232 -27.59 -14.04 -14.88
CA ASN A 232 -27.47 -15.50 -14.74
C ASN A 232 -26.78 -15.93 -13.43
N VAL A 233 -27.04 -15.23 -12.34
CA VAL A 233 -26.57 -15.59 -10.99
C VAL A 233 -27.76 -15.90 -10.09
N LYS A 234 -27.52 -16.61 -8.98
CA LYS A 234 -28.58 -16.80 -7.97
C LYS A 234 -28.80 -15.49 -7.20
N LYS A 235 -30.01 -15.26 -6.70
CA LYS A 235 -30.35 -14.05 -5.94
C LYS A 235 -29.43 -13.87 -4.73
N GLU A 236 -29.13 -14.93 -3.99
CA GLU A 236 -28.19 -14.91 -2.86
C GLU A 236 -26.74 -14.57 -3.25
N ALA A 237 -26.41 -14.62 -4.54
CA ALA A 237 -25.09 -14.23 -5.06
C ALA A 237 -25.07 -12.79 -5.63
N VAL A 238 -26.15 -12.03 -5.47
CA VAL A 238 -26.19 -10.59 -5.73
C VAL A 238 -25.94 -9.86 -4.42
N ILE A 239 -24.70 -9.44 -4.22
CA ILE A 239 -24.18 -8.83 -3.00
C ILE A 239 -24.18 -7.32 -3.16
N GLN A 240 -24.74 -6.61 -2.20
CA GLN A 240 -24.67 -5.15 -2.14
C GLN A 240 -23.34 -4.68 -1.54
N SER A 241 -22.74 -3.66 -2.13
CA SER A 241 -21.61 -2.92 -1.56
C SER A 241 -21.96 -1.44 -1.50
N ILE A 242 -22.58 -1.03 -0.40
CA ILE A 242 -22.95 0.37 -0.17
C ILE A 242 -21.73 1.17 0.31
N ASP A 243 -21.72 2.47 0.02
CA ASP A 243 -20.67 3.36 0.50
C ASP A 243 -20.69 3.45 2.03
N VAL A 244 -19.53 3.32 2.64
CA VAL A 244 -19.33 3.30 4.10
C VAL A 244 -18.31 4.38 4.52
N PRO A 245 -18.37 4.88 5.77
CA PRO A 245 -17.50 5.95 6.24
C PRO A 245 -16.00 5.61 6.23
N THR A 246 -15.64 4.34 6.36
CA THR A 246 -14.26 3.85 6.33
C THR A 246 -14.18 2.51 5.61
N ILE A 247 -13.10 2.27 4.86
CA ILE A 247 -12.87 0.99 4.18
C ILE A 247 -12.84 -0.19 5.16
N TYR A 248 -12.54 0.05 6.42
CA TYR A 248 -12.50 -0.97 7.47
C TYR A 248 -13.88 -1.46 7.91
N ASP A 249 -14.97 -0.80 7.50
CA ASP A 249 -16.36 -1.30 7.67
C ASP A 249 -16.72 -2.37 6.64
N VAL A 250 -16.05 -2.39 5.49
CA VAL A 250 -16.42 -3.26 4.37
C VAL A 250 -16.42 -4.75 4.72
N PRO A 251 -15.47 -5.31 5.51
CA PRO A 251 -15.55 -6.70 5.92
C PRO A 251 -16.87 -7.04 6.66
N ASN A 252 -17.30 -6.17 7.59
CA ASN A 252 -18.56 -6.36 8.31
C ASN A 252 -19.78 -6.25 7.37
N LEU A 253 -19.76 -5.32 6.42
CA LEU A 253 -20.80 -5.20 5.41
C LEU A 253 -20.89 -6.46 4.54
N MET A 254 -19.75 -6.98 4.07
CA MET A 254 -19.69 -8.21 3.27
C MET A 254 -20.14 -9.45 4.07
N LEU A 255 -19.84 -9.48 5.36
CA LEU A 255 -20.33 -10.53 6.26
C LEU A 255 -21.87 -10.49 6.39
N LEU A 256 -22.45 -9.31 6.57
CA LEU A 256 -23.91 -9.11 6.65
C LEU A 256 -24.59 -9.53 5.34
N GLU A 257 -24.00 -9.22 4.20
CA GLU A 257 -24.49 -9.62 2.88
C GLU A 257 -24.27 -11.12 2.59
N GLY A 258 -23.46 -11.83 3.41
CA GLY A 258 -23.20 -13.25 3.28
C GLY A 258 -22.25 -13.63 2.16
N LEU A 259 -21.39 -12.70 1.71
CA LEU A 259 -20.43 -12.94 0.62
C LEU A 259 -19.56 -14.16 0.89
N ASP A 260 -19.03 -14.29 2.10
CA ASP A 260 -18.18 -15.41 2.53
C ASP A 260 -18.91 -16.76 2.43
N LYS A 261 -20.17 -16.84 2.87
CA LYS A 261 -20.98 -18.05 2.79
C LYS A 261 -21.27 -18.47 1.35
N VAL A 262 -21.61 -17.48 0.50
CA VAL A 262 -21.84 -17.74 -0.93
C VAL A 262 -20.58 -18.28 -1.60
N VAL A 263 -19.42 -17.69 -1.30
CA VAL A 263 -18.12 -18.11 -1.83
C VAL A 263 -17.76 -19.51 -1.36
N LEU A 264 -17.86 -19.80 -0.05
CA LEU A 264 -17.55 -21.12 0.50
C LEU A 264 -18.45 -22.21 -0.11
N LYS A 265 -19.77 -21.94 -0.26
CA LYS A 265 -20.69 -22.84 -0.91
C LYS A 265 -20.32 -23.13 -2.36
N LYS A 266 -19.91 -22.10 -3.11
CA LYS A 266 -19.48 -22.23 -4.52
C LYS A 266 -18.20 -23.03 -4.69
N LEU A 267 -17.27 -22.92 -3.74
CA LEU A 267 -16.00 -23.64 -3.74
C LEU A 267 -16.09 -25.02 -3.06
N ALA A 268 -17.28 -25.43 -2.64
CA ALA A 268 -17.50 -26.65 -1.84
C ALA A 268 -16.58 -26.74 -0.60
N LEU A 269 -16.38 -25.59 0.06
CA LEU A 269 -15.64 -25.45 1.30
C LEU A 269 -16.59 -25.38 2.51
N SER A 270 -16.07 -25.74 3.70
CA SER A 270 -16.85 -25.76 4.94
C SER A 270 -17.12 -24.32 5.45
N ASP A 271 -18.35 -24.05 5.84
CA ASP A 271 -18.77 -22.84 6.55
C ASP A 271 -19.07 -23.08 8.05
N ALA A 272 -18.67 -24.25 8.58
CA ALA A 272 -18.97 -24.66 9.95
C ALA A 272 -18.40 -23.71 11.01
N LYS A 273 -17.23 -23.09 10.74
CA LYS A 273 -16.63 -22.11 11.65
C LYS A 273 -17.14 -20.72 11.34
N ALA A 274 -17.74 -20.05 12.32
CA ALA A 274 -18.09 -18.63 12.21
C ALA A 274 -16.81 -17.75 12.15
N PRO A 275 -16.80 -16.62 11.39
CA PRO A 275 -15.64 -15.75 11.32
C PRO A 275 -15.44 -15.00 12.65
N ASP A 276 -14.22 -15.04 13.18
CA ASP A 276 -13.83 -14.27 14.37
C ASP A 276 -13.27 -12.91 13.95
N LEU A 277 -14.06 -11.87 14.08
CA LEU A 277 -13.69 -10.48 13.83
C LEU A 277 -13.53 -9.66 15.12
N THR A 278 -13.37 -10.29 16.29
CA THR A 278 -13.31 -9.60 17.58
C THR A 278 -12.25 -8.48 17.57
N LYS A 279 -11.00 -8.79 17.22
CA LYS A 279 -9.91 -7.79 17.16
C LYS A 279 -10.14 -6.70 16.12
N TRP A 280 -10.77 -7.05 15.00
CA TRP A 280 -11.13 -6.10 13.95
C TRP A 280 -12.19 -5.11 14.44
N ASN A 281 -13.20 -5.60 15.14
CA ASN A 281 -14.27 -4.79 15.70
C ASN A 281 -13.79 -3.91 16.84
N ASP A 282 -12.85 -4.38 17.67
CA ASP A 282 -12.20 -3.58 18.71
C ASP A 282 -11.43 -2.39 18.11
N PHE A 283 -10.69 -2.63 17.01
CA PHE A 283 -10.05 -1.55 16.26
C PHE A 283 -11.09 -0.55 15.71
N LEU A 284 -12.15 -1.03 15.07
CA LEU A 284 -13.23 -0.17 14.54
C LEU A 284 -13.89 0.66 15.63
N GLN A 285 -14.14 0.07 16.80
CA GLN A 285 -14.72 0.76 17.94
C GLN A 285 -13.84 1.93 18.40
N ARG A 286 -12.52 1.71 18.54
CA ARG A 286 -11.56 2.75 18.93
C ARG A 286 -11.42 3.81 17.84
N HIS A 287 -11.34 3.41 16.57
CA HIS A 287 -11.23 4.32 15.44
C HIS A 287 -12.44 5.26 15.30
N LYS A 288 -13.66 4.72 15.51
CA LYS A 288 -14.91 5.50 15.37
C LYS A 288 -15.24 6.37 16.59
N ASN A 289 -14.69 6.04 17.77
CA ASN A 289 -14.97 6.73 19.02
C ASN A 289 -13.68 7.28 19.66
N PRO A 290 -12.92 8.15 18.98
CA PRO A 290 -11.72 8.73 19.53
C PRO A 290 -12.04 9.65 20.71
N LYS A 291 -11.23 9.59 21.77
CA LYS A 291 -11.37 10.44 22.96
C LYS A 291 -10.81 11.83 22.77
N GLN A 292 -9.82 11.97 21.91
CA GLN A 292 -9.08 13.20 21.63
C GLN A 292 -8.92 13.41 20.12
N ARG A 293 -8.47 14.60 19.75
CA ARG A 293 -8.09 14.94 18.37
C ARG A 293 -6.74 15.63 18.39
N ILE A 294 -5.90 15.34 17.41
CA ILE A 294 -4.62 16.02 17.17
C ILE A 294 -4.51 16.42 15.71
N ARG A 295 -3.71 17.44 15.45
CA ARG A 295 -3.41 17.91 14.09
C ARG A 295 -1.96 17.63 13.78
N ILE A 296 -1.71 16.81 12.76
CA ILE A 296 -0.36 16.48 12.29
C ILE A 296 -0.18 17.04 10.87
N GLY A 297 0.85 17.86 10.67
CA GLY A 297 1.25 18.33 9.37
C GLY A 297 1.99 17.24 8.60
N LEU A 298 1.55 16.91 7.38
CA LEU A 298 2.27 16.09 6.43
C LEU A 298 2.89 16.99 5.37
N VAL A 299 4.21 17.21 5.47
CA VAL A 299 4.96 18.06 4.54
C VAL A 299 5.50 17.22 3.40
N GLY A 300 4.95 17.39 2.20
CA GLY A 300 5.25 16.56 1.03
C GLY A 300 5.13 17.30 -0.30
N LYS A 301 5.45 16.59 -1.39
CA LYS A 301 5.39 17.11 -2.77
C LYS A 301 4.08 16.81 -3.50
N TYR A 302 3.40 15.72 -3.09
CA TYR A 302 2.26 15.12 -3.82
C TYR A 302 0.98 15.22 -2.99
N VAL A 303 0.84 16.31 -2.25
CA VAL A 303 -0.21 16.49 -1.23
C VAL A 303 -1.61 16.67 -1.80
N GLU A 304 -1.74 16.98 -3.08
CA GLU A 304 -3.02 17.10 -3.77
C GLU A 304 -3.67 15.74 -4.04
N LEU A 305 -2.88 14.66 -4.06
CA LEU A 305 -3.36 13.29 -4.23
C LEU A 305 -3.09 12.47 -2.97
N PRO A 306 -4.11 12.20 -2.12
CA PRO A 306 -3.95 11.40 -0.90
C PRO A 306 -3.33 10.02 -1.13
N ASP A 307 -3.62 9.40 -2.27
CA ASP A 307 -3.10 8.07 -2.61
C ASP A 307 -1.58 8.05 -2.83
N ALA A 308 -0.94 9.20 -3.06
CA ALA A 308 0.53 9.31 -3.09
C ALA A 308 1.20 9.06 -1.72
N TYR A 309 0.44 9.17 -0.64
CA TYR A 309 0.88 8.93 0.75
C TYR A 309 -0.04 7.95 1.48
N LYS A 310 -0.65 7.02 0.74
CA LYS A 310 -1.69 6.14 1.25
C LYS A 310 -1.26 5.37 2.49
N SER A 311 -0.10 4.73 2.47
CA SER A 311 0.39 3.96 3.61
C SER A 311 0.66 4.81 4.85
N ILE A 312 1.14 6.05 4.69
CA ILE A 312 1.32 7.00 5.80
C ILE A 312 -0.04 7.37 6.43
N LEU A 313 -1.03 7.68 5.58
CA LEU A 313 -2.38 8.03 6.05
C LEU A 313 -3.03 6.86 6.79
N GLU A 314 -2.91 5.64 6.26
CA GLU A 314 -3.42 4.43 6.91
C GLU A 314 -2.67 4.13 8.22
N ALA A 315 -1.33 4.32 8.26
CA ALA A 315 -0.55 4.17 9.48
C ALA A 315 -0.99 5.15 10.58
N PHE A 316 -1.38 6.39 10.22
CA PHE A 316 -1.98 7.33 11.17
C PHE A 316 -3.36 6.88 11.68
N ILE A 317 -4.18 6.24 10.83
CA ILE A 317 -5.46 5.65 11.26
C ILE A 317 -5.21 4.54 12.28
N HIS A 318 -4.27 3.63 12.01
CA HIS A 318 -3.93 2.54 12.92
C HIS A 318 -3.38 3.06 14.26
N ALA A 319 -2.41 3.98 14.21
CA ALA A 319 -1.81 4.59 15.39
C ALA A 319 -2.81 5.45 16.18
N GLY A 320 -3.69 6.14 15.47
CA GLY A 320 -4.78 6.92 16.07
C GLY A 320 -5.75 6.04 16.84
N ALA A 321 -6.17 4.91 16.26
CA ALA A 321 -7.03 3.94 16.95
C ALA A 321 -6.35 3.36 18.20
N GLU A 322 -5.04 3.06 18.13
CA GLU A 322 -4.28 2.52 19.25
C GLU A 322 -4.18 3.52 20.42
N ASN A 323 -4.03 4.81 20.13
CA ASN A 323 -4.00 5.89 21.12
C ASN A 323 -5.41 6.44 21.46
N GLU A 324 -6.48 5.91 20.88
CA GLU A 324 -7.87 6.44 20.99
C GLU A 324 -7.98 7.93 20.57
N VAL A 325 -7.21 8.32 19.56
CA VAL A 325 -7.07 9.70 19.05
C VAL A 325 -7.46 9.78 17.60
N LYS A 326 -8.23 10.79 17.23
CA LYS A 326 -8.43 11.15 15.83
C LYS A 326 -7.25 11.99 15.35
N VAL A 327 -6.47 11.46 14.41
CA VAL A 327 -5.40 12.20 13.73
C VAL A 327 -6.02 12.96 12.56
N GLU A 328 -5.97 14.27 12.61
CA GLU A 328 -6.34 15.16 11.51
C GLU A 328 -5.07 15.54 10.76
N VAL A 329 -4.87 14.94 9.58
CA VAL A 329 -3.69 15.21 8.75
C VAL A 329 -3.90 16.48 7.95
N VAL A 330 -3.00 17.45 8.16
CA VAL A 330 -2.95 18.71 7.42
C VAL A 330 -1.91 18.56 6.31
N MET A 331 -2.36 18.48 5.07
CA MET A 331 -1.50 18.36 3.90
C MET A 331 -0.80 19.70 3.61
N ILE A 332 0.54 19.71 3.57
CA ILE A 332 1.34 20.91 3.40
C ILE A 332 2.29 20.71 2.23
N HIS A 333 2.12 21.53 1.21
CA HIS A 333 2.95 21.45 -0.01
C HIS A 333 4.33 22.04 0.26
N SER A 334 5.35 21.19 0.23
CA SER A 334 6.73 21.58 0.57
C SER A 334 7.34 22.60 -0.38
N GLU A 335 6.90 22.65 -1.63
CA GLU A 335 7.42 23.61 -2.64
C GLU A 335 7.02 25.06 -2.34
N TYR A 336 5.90 25.25 -1.61
CA TYR A 336 5.38 26.57 -1.27
C TYR A 336 5.69 26.98 0.18
N LEU A 337 6.58 26.25 0.87
CA LEU A 337 7.06 26.64 2.18
C LEU A 337 8.35 27.45 2.08
N ASP A 338 8.33 28.64 2.68
CA ASP A 338 9.47 29.53 2.77
C ASP A 338 9.52 30.24 4.15
N GLU A 339 10.50 31.12 4.34
CA GLU A 339 10.70 31.84 5.59
C GLU A 339 9.53 32.76 5.96
N THR A 340 8.74 33.18 4.97
CA THR A 340 7.65 34.14 5.19
C THR A 340 6.35 33.48 5.67
N ASN A 341 6.18 32.19 5.40
CA ASN A 341 4.91 31.48 5.65
C ASN A 341 5.03 30.22 6.52
N VAL A 342 6.24 29.75 6.81
CA VAL A 342 6.45 28.51 7.58
C VAL A 342 5.80 28.55 8.94
N GLU A 343 5.88 29.67 9.66
CA GLU A 343 5.23 29.86 10.95
C GLU A 343 3.71 29.78 10.84
N GLU A 344 3.10 30.49 9.87
CA GLU A 344 1.65 30.44 9.64
C GLU A 344 1.16 29.02 9.36
N LYS A 345 1.91 28.26 8.53
CA LYS A 345 1.52 26.91 8.09
C LYS A 345 1.71 25.84 9.18
N LEU A 346 2.71 26.02 10.04
CA LEU A 346 3.06 24.99 11.04
C LEU A 346 2.62 25.34 12.46
N SER A 347 2.34 26.59 12.76
CA SER A 347 1.82 26.99 14.07
C SER A 347 0.47 26.31 14.35
N GLY A 348 0.28 25.85 15.57
CA GLY A 348 -0.95 25.16 15.97
C GLY A 348 -1.04 23.69 15.55
N LEU A 349 -0.01 23.12 14.92
CA LEU A 349 0.13 21.69 14.75
C LEU A 349 0.64 21.05 16.04
N ASP A 350 0.26 19.80 16.25
CA ASP A 350 0.67 19.00 17.41
C ASP A 350 1.87 18.09 17.09
N GLY A 351 2.15 17.88 15.80
CA GLY A 351 3.30 17.17 15.26
C GLY A 351 3.47 17.41 13.77
N VAL A 352 4.65 17.14 13.23
CA VAL A 352 4.94 17.26 11.81
C VAL A 352 5.67 16.02 11.31
N LEU A 353 5.16 15.42 10.23
CA LEU A 353 5.81 14.37 9.48
C LEU A 353 6.33 14.96 8.16
N VAL A 354 7.62 14.77 7.88
CA VAL A 354 8.20 15.09 6.57
C VAL A 354 8.28 13.81 5.73
N ALA A 355 7.49 13.82 4.65
CA ALA A 355 7.24 12.65 3.83
C ALA A 355 8.42 12.26 2.93
N PRO A 356 8.50 10.98 2.50
CA PRO A 356 9.45 10.51 1.50
C PRO A 356 9.27 11.20 0.14
N GLY A 357 10.19 10.94 -0.79
CA GLY A 357 10.15 11.44 -2.16
C GLY A 357 11.52 11.42 -2.80
N PHE A 358 11.60 11.89 -4.06
CA PHE A 358 12.83 11.96 -4.86
C PHE A 358 12.96 13.31 -5.58
N GLY A 359 14.19 13.70 -5.95
CA GLY A 359 14.49 14.87 -6.75
C GLY A 359 14.35 16.21 -6.01
N GLU A 360 14.69 17.28 -6.68
CA GLU A 360 14.96 18.60 -6.13
C GLU A 360 13.72 19.38 -5.64
N ARG A 361 12.56 19.15 -6.24
CA ARG A 361 11.35 19.93 -5.99
C ARG A 361 10.91 19.87 -4.51
N GLY A 362 10.74 21.03 -3.88
CA GLY A 362 10.25 21.19 -2.51
C GLY A 362 11.23 20.81 -1.38
N ILE A 363 12.51 20.65 -1.68
CA ILE A 363 13.55 20.28 -0.70
C ILE A 363 13.77 21.39 0.33
N GLU A 364 13.98 22.63 -0.12
CA GLU A 364 14.25 23.74 0.81
C GLU A 364 13.05 24.00 1.74
N GLY A 365 11.82 23.86 1.25
CA GLY A 365 10.64 23.94 2.11
C GLY A 365 10.57 22.82 3.17
N LYS A 366 11.02 21.61 2.84
CA LYS A 366 11.16 20.54 3.84
C LYS A 366 12.19 20.89 4.91
N ILE A 367 13.36 21.41 4.50
CA ILE A 367 14.43 21.84 5.40
C ILE A 367 13.92 22.97 6.32
N LYS A 368 13.19 23.96 5.78
CA LYS A 368 12.59 25.04 6.57
C LYS A 368 11.54 24.54 7.57
N ALA A 369 10.70 23.59 7.15
CA ALA A 369 9.75 22.97 8.06
C ALA A 369 10.46 22.25 9.23
N ILE A 370 11.53 21.52 8.94
CA ILE A 370 12.31 20.79 9.95
C ILE A 370 13.00 21.77 10.90
N GLN A 371 13.59 22.86 10.39
CA GLN A 371 14.18 23.90 11.21
C GLN A 371 13.16 24.48 12.18
N TYR A 372 11.99 24.86 11.69
CA TYR A 372 10.92 25.42 12.50
C TYR A 372 10.50 24.47 13.62
N VAL A 373 10.23 23.19 13.31
CA VAL A 373 9.76 22.23 14.33
C VAL A 373 10.86 21.88 15.34
N ARG A 374 12.14 21.83 14.93
CA ARG A 374 13.27 21.63 15.84
C ARG A 374 13.38 22.80 16.84
N GLU A 375 13.33 24.04 16.37
CA GLU A 375 13.48 25.23 17.19
C GLU A 375 12.29 25.46 18.12
N HIS A 376 11.06 25.07 17.68
CA HIS A 376 9.83 25.22 18.45
C HIS A 376 9.44 23.97 19.23
N GLN A 377 10.30 22.96 19.30
CA GLN A 377 10.10 21.73 20.08
C GLN A 377 8.80 20.98 19.71
N ILE A 378 8.35 21.08 18.45
CA ILE A 378 7.17 20.38 17.93
C ILE A 378 7.58 18.95 17.55
N PRO A 379 6.87 17.90 17.98
CA PRO A 379 7.17 16.52 17.62
C PRO A 379 7.37 16.32 16.11
N PHE A 380 8.47 15.69 15.73
CA PHE A 380 8.91 15.50 14.34
C PHE A 380 9.17 14.03 14.01
N LEU A 381 8.68 13.58 12.85
CA LEU A 381 9.03 12.31 12.22
C LEU A 381 9.45 12.54 10.77
N GLY A 382 10.68 12.15 10.43
CA GLY A 382 11.20 12.19 9.05
C GLY A 382 11.31 10.79 8.46
N ILE A 383 10.67 10.53 7.31
CA ILE A 383 10.72 9.23 6.63
C ILE A 383 11.54 9.34 5.35
N CYS A 384 12.56 8.47 5.18
CA CYS A 384 13.40 8.36 3.99
C CYS A 384 14.02 9.73 3.61
N LEU A 385 13.52 10.41 2.58
CA LEU A 385 13.94 11.77 2.25
C LEU A 385 13.74 12.74 3.43
N GLY A 386 12.71 12.53 4.26
CA GLY A 386 12.47 13.35 5.45
C GLY A 386 13.60 13.26 6.48
N MET A 387 14.16 12.07 6.69
CA MET A 387 15.37 11.89 7.50
C MET A 387 16.58 12.59 6.85
N GLN A 388 16.77 12.40 5.55
CA GLN A 388 17.89 13.02 4.82
C GLN A 388 17.86 14.55 4.92
N MET A 389 16.65 15.14 4.81
CA MET A 389 16.49 16.59 4.98
C MET A 389 16.75 17.05 6.42
N ALA A 390 16.44 16.20 7.42
CA ALA A 390 16.77 16.49 8.81
C ALA A 390 18.29 16.50 9.07
N VAL A 391 19.03 15.60 8.43
CA VAL A 391 20.51 15.59 8.46
C VAL A 391 21.06 16.86 7.84
N ILE A 392 20.55 17.27 6.68
CA ILE A 392 20.99 18.50 5.98
C ILE A 392 20.67 19.75 6.82
N GLU A 393 19.47 19.83 7.37
CA GLU A 393 19.04 20.92 8.24
C GLU A 393 19.98 21.07 9.43
N PHE A 394 20.23 19.95 10.14
CA PHE A 394 21.11 19.94 11.30
C PHE A 394 22.57 20.31 10.94
N ALA A 395 23.06 19.80 9.84
CA ALA A 395 24.39 20.13 9.34
C ALA A 395 24.54 21.62 9.03
N ARG A 396 23.54 22.24 8.40
CA ARG A 396 23.55 23.66 8.04
C ARG A 396 23.42 24.58 9.26
N HIS A 397 22.43 24.33 10.11
CA HIS A 397 22.01 25.31 11.13
C HIS A 397 22.56 25.03 12.54
N VAL A 398 23.06 23.82 12.81
CA VAL A 398 23.61 23.46 14.12
C VAL A 398 25.13 23.27 14.03
N VAL A 399 25.61 22.49 13.03
CA VAL A 399 27.05 22.23 12.87
C VAL A 399 27.77 23.39 12.19
N GLY A 400 27.06 24.17 11.35
CA GLY A 400 27.64 25.31 10.60
C GLY A 400 28.22 24.94 9.23
N PHE A 401 27.81 23.79 8.65
CA PHE A 401 28.16 23.44 7.27
C PHE A 401 27.19 24.13 6.29
N GLU A 402 27.37 25.44 6.09
CA GLU A 402 26.42 26.34 5.41
C GLU A 402 25.86 25.81 4.07
N ASN A 403 26.64 25.08 3.30
CA ASN A 403 26.26 24.51 2.00
C ASN A 403 26.07 23.00 2.01
N ALA A 404 25.83 22.41 3.18
CA ALA A 404 25.57 20.97 3.27
C ALA A 404 24.36 20.59 2.41
N ASN A 405 24.48 19.51 1.63
CA ASN A 405 23.44 19.08 0.70
C ASN A 405 23.52 17.55 0.44
N THR A 406 22.57 17.07 -0.36
CA THR A 406 22.63 15.74 -0.93
C THR A 406 23.32 15.77 -2.31
N ALA A 407 24.12 14.73 -2.60
CA ALA A 407 24.72 14.55 -3.92
C ALA A 407 23.69 14.37 -5.05
N GLU A 408 22.43 14.02 -4.72
CA GLU A 408 21.32 13.94 -5.68
C GLU A 408 21.03 15.29 -6.35
N ILE A 409 21.09 16.35 -5.55
CA ILE A 409 20.68 17.70 -5.98
C ILE A 409 21.89 18.57 -6.27
N SER A 410 22.89 18.48 -5.41
CA SER A 410 24.11 19.29 -5.53
C SER A 410 25.36 18.39 -5.56
N PRO A 411 25.67 17.76 -6.72
CA PRO A 411 26.81 16.85 -6.85
C PRO A 411 28.17 17.50 -6.54
N ASN A 412 28.24 18.82 -6.63
CA ASN A 412 29.44 19.61 -6.38
C ASN A 412 29.47 20.28 -5.00
N SER A 413 28.52 19.97 -4.11
CA SER A 413 28.54 20.52 -2.74
C SER A 413 29.82 20.12 -2.01
N LEU A 414 30.36 21.05 -1.21
CA LEU A 414 31.54 20.80 -0.38
C LEU A 414 31.23 19.79 0.74
N TYR A 415 30.01 19.85 1.28
CA TYR A 415 29.55 18.97 2.38
C TYR A 415 28.38 18.10 1.89
N LYS A 416 28.71 16.97 1.29
CA LYS A 416 27.71 15.97 0.84
C LYS A 416 27.34 15.07 2.01
N VAL A 417 26.56 15.59 2.94
CA VAL A 417 26.12 14.85 4.14
C VAL A 417 25.14 13.72 3.83
N ILE A 418 24.56 13.74 2.64
CA ILE A 418 23.80 12.66 1.99
C ILE A 418 24.47 12.37 0.66
N ASP A 419 24.89 11.12 0.44
CA ASP A 419 25.59 10.72 -0.78
C ASP A 419 24.99 9.47 -1.41
N ILE A 420 25.39 9.20 -2.65
CA ILE A 420 24.97 8.01 -3.38
C ILE A 420 25.63 6.77 -2.80
N MET A 421 24.86 5.70 -2.66
CA MET A 421 25.38 4.39 -2.26
C MET A 421 26.46 3.91 -3.26
N GLU A 422 27.53 3.33 -2.78
CA GLU A 422 28.64 2.84 -3.63
C GLU A 422 28.12 1.92 -4.76
N GLU A 423 27.23 1.01 -4.43
CA GLU A 423 26.62 0.05 -5.36
C GLU A 423 25.76 0.72 -6.44
N GLN A 424 25.34 1.97 -6.21
CA GLN A 424 24.47 2.74 -7.11
C GLN A 424 25.25 3.62 -8.11
N LYS A 425 26.54 3.81 -7.93
CA LYS A 425 27.36 4.74 -8.75
C LYS A 425 27.41 4.38 -10.23
N HIS A 426 27.22 3.13 -10.59
CA HIS A 426 27.30 2.63 -11.97
C HIS A 426 25.96 2.18 -12.56
N VAL A 427 24.85 2.44 -11.86
CA VAL A 427 23.52 2.03 -12.30
C VAL A 427 23.01 2.96 -13.39
N THR A 428 22.79 2.40 -14.61
CA THR A 428 22.24 3.11 -15.77
C THR A 428 20.74 2.91 -15.92
N GLN A 429 20.22 1.73 -15.56
CA GLN A 429 18.78 1.44 -15.53
C GLN A 429 18.23 1.74 -14.13
N LYS A 430 17.29 2.68 -14.05
CA LYS A 430 16.82 3.18 -12.75
C LYS A 430 15.72 2.34 -12.10
N GLY A 431 14.89 1.64 -12.87
CA GLY A 431 13.80 0.81 -12.32
C GLY A 431 14.34 -0.43 -11.59
N GLY A 432 13.80 -0.74 -10.41
CA GLY A 432 14.12 -1.94 -9.64
C GLY A 432 15.56 -2.04 -9.12
N THR A 433 16.33 -0.96 -9.10
CA THR A 433 17.77 -0.97 -8.79
C THR A 433 18.15 -0.21 -7.52
N MET A 434 17.18 0.38 -6.82
CA MET A 434 17.39 1.01 -5.53
C MET A 434 17.64 -0.03 -4.43
N ARG A 435 17.98 0.41 -3.23
CA ARG A 435 17.93 -0.42 -2.04
C ARG A 435 16.46 -0.63 -1.70
N LEU A 436 15.96 -1.83 -1.97
CA LEU A 436 14.54 -2.20 -1.90
C LEU A 436 14.32 -3.33 -0.91
N GLY A 437 13.12 -3.37 -0.31
CA GLY A 437 12.67 -4.44 0.57
C GLY A 437 13.24 -4.34 1.99
N ALA A 438 13.14 -5.45 2.71
CA ALA A 438 13.49 -5.51 4.12
C ALA A 438 15.01 -5.58 4.34
N TRP A 439 15.50 -4.74 5.26
CA TRP A 439 16.88 -4.70 5.68
C TRP A 439 16.99 -4.62 7.19
N ASP A 440 18.01 -5.29 7.73
CA ASP A 440 18.26 -5.33 9.16
C ASP A 440 18.80 -3.99 9.67
N CYS A 441 18.41 -3.63 10.89
CA CYS A 441 18.91 -2.46 11.60
C CYS A 441 19.10 -2.79 13.08
N ASP A 442 20.30 -2.52 13.61
CA ASP A 442 20.64 -2.63 15.02
C ASP A 442 20.35 -1.31 15.71
N LEU A 443 19.55 -1.35 16.76
CA LEU A 443 19.16 -0.19 17.53
C LEU A 443 20.06 -0.02 18.76
N LYS A 444 20.48 1.22 19.00
CA LYS A 444 21.30 1.58 20.15
C LYS A 444 20.50 1.46 21.45
N GLU A 445 20.95 0.64 22.38
CA GLU A 445 20.33 0.49 23.70
C GLU A 445 20.27 1.85 24.44
N GLY A 446 19.12 2.12 25.07
CA GLY A 446 18.84 3.38 25.77
C GLY A 446 18.49 4.55 24.84
N SER A 447 18.41 4.34 23.52
CA SER A 447 17.86 5.32 22.58
C SER A 447 16.32 5.30 22.60
N ARG A 448 15.70 6.40 22.19
CA ARG A 448 14.23 6.50 22.07
C ARG A 448 13.68 5.44 21.12
N ILE A 449 14.33 5.22 19.98
CA ILE A 449 13.89 4.22 19.03
C ILE A 449 13.95 2.80 19.61
N TYR A 450 14.97 2.47 20.39
CA TYR A 450 15.05 1.21 21.13
C TYR A 450 13.86 1.03 22.08
N GLU A 451 13.52 2.09 22.82
CA GLU A 451 12.36 2.07 23.74
C GLU A 451 11.04 1.89 22.99
N VAL A 452 10.92 2.44 21.78
CA VAL A 452 9.73 2.31 20.93
C VAL A 452 9.55 0.89 20.40
N TYR A 453 10.61 0.28 19.88
CA TYR A 453 10.53 -1.07 19.31
C TYR A 453 10.63 -2.18 20.37
N GLN A 454 11.22 -1.92 21.54
CA GLN A 454 11.50 -2.91 22.57
C GLN A 454 12.34 -4.10 22.07
N GLN A 455 13.19 -3.86 21.08
CA GLN A 455 14.03 -4.86 20.41
C GLN A 455 15.35 -4.22 19.99
N ALA A 456 16.45 -4.99 20.08
CA ALA A 456 17.77 -4.53 19.64
C ALA A 456 17.96 -4.65 18.13
N HIS A 457 17.27 -5.61 17.51
CA HIS A 457 17.34 -5.88 16.08
C HIS A 457 15.96 -5.73 15.46
N ILE A 458 15.85 -4.95 14.42
CA ILE A 458 14.63 -4.78 13.62
C ILE A 458 14.94 -5.01 12.15
N SER A 459 13.91 -5.28 11.39
CA SER A 459 13.99 -5.37 9.92
C SER A 459 12.89 -4.51 9.34
N GLU A 460 13.24 -3.56 8.48
CA GLU A 460 12.30 -2.59 7.91
C GLU A 460 12.50 -2.45 6.41
N ARG A 461 11.44 -2.01 5.69
CA ARG A 461 11.46 -1.90 4.23
C ARG A 461 12.06 -0.57 3.78
N HIS A 462 12.90 -0.64 2.76
CA HIS A 462 13.61 0.49 2.17
C HIS A 462 13.17 0.73 0.72
N ARG A 463 13.29 1.99 0.30
CA ARG A 463 13.14 2.43 -1.09
C ARG A 463 13.94 3.70 -1.32
N HIS A 464 15.27 3.59 -1.47
CA HIS A 464 16.13 4.75 -1.67
C HIS A 464 17.43 4.41 -2.40
N ARG A 465 18.09 5.43 -2.93
CA ARG A 465 19.38 5.36 -3.64
C ARG A 465 20.47 6.15 -2.94
N TYR A 466 20.09 7.19 -2.23
CA TYR A 466 20.96 8.06 -1.46
C TYR A 466 20.77 7.80 0.02
N GLU A 467 21.83 8.05 0.80
CA GLU A 467 21.88 7.72 2.21
C GLU A 467 22.79 8.65 3.00
N PHE A 468 22.75 8.54 4.32
CA PHE A 468 23.60 9.27 5.24
C PHE A 468 25.08 8.97 4.94
N ASN A 469 25.90 10.02 4.70
CA ASN A 469 27.33 9.88 4.49
C ASN A 469 28.05 9.73 5.82
N SER A 470 28.59 8.54 6.09
CA SER A 470 29.25 8.18 7.36
C SER A 470 30.50 9.01 7.69
N GLU A 471 31.11 9.71 6.71
CA GLU A 471 32.23 10.63 6.95
C GLU A 471 31.81 11.81 7.85
N TYR A 472 30.55 12.20 7.80
CA TYR A 472 30.00 13.31 8.60
C TYR A 472 29.38 12.86 9.93
N ARG A 473 29.36 11.56 10.22
CA ARG A 473 28.75 11.03 11.44
C ARG A 473 29.32 11.66 12.70
N LYS A 474 30.66 11.69 12.82
CA LYS A 474 31.33 12.19 14.01
C LYS A 474 31.01 13.66 14.31
N PRO A 475 31.17 14.63 13.39
CA PRO A 475 30.86 16.04 13.68
C PRO A 475 29.38 16.27 13.98
N LEU A 476 28.45 15.48 13.39
CA LEU A 476 27.04 15.56 13.68
C LEU A 476 26.71 15.04 15.10
N GLU A 477 27.32 13.89 15.50
CA GLU A 477 27.16 13.34 16.86
C GLU A 477 27.77 14.24 17.94
N GLU A 478 28.94 14.84 17.70
CA GLU A 478 29.57 15.81 18.60
C GLU A 478 28.70 17.08 18.79
N SER A 479 27.86 17.41 17.83
CA SER A 479 26.92 18.54 17.90
C SER A 479 25.56 18.16 18.50
N GLY A 480 25.35 16.89 18.87
CA GLY A 480 24.14 16.44 19.61
C GLY A 480 23.14 15.61 18.81
N LEU A 481 23.39 15.33 17.52
CA LEU A 481 22.62 14.33 16.76
C LEU A 481 23.02 12.94 17.26
N CYS A 482 22.06 12.04 17.43
CA CYS A 482 22.34 10.64 17.77
C CYS A 482 22.02 9.72 16.59
N CYS A 483 23.02 8.99 16.09
CA CYS A 483 22.80 7.90 15.14
C CYS A 483 22.42 6.65 15.94
N SER A 484 21.12 6.42 16.11
CA SER A 484 20.55 5.42 17.02
C SER A 484 20.16 4.11 16.36
N GLY A 485 20.22 4.02 15.03
CA GLY A 485 20.01 2.78 14.28
C GLY A 485 21.04 2.64 13.17
N VAL A 486 21.63 1.45 13.02
CA VAL A 486 22.71 1.19 12.05
C VAL A 486 22.50 -0.18 11.42
N ASN A 487 22.67 -0.29 10.11
CA ASN A 487 22.68 -1.58 9.44
C ASN A 487 23.91 -2.40 9.86
N PRO A 488 23.76 -3.63 10.39
CA PRO A 488 24.90 -4.41 10.93
C PRO A 488 25.90 -4.87 9.87
N LYS A 489 25.50 -4.95 8.60
CA LYS A 489 26.37 -5.44 7.52
C LYS A 489 27.13 -4.33 6.82
N THR A 490 26.46 -3.19 6.59
CA THR A 490 27.02 -2.09 5.80
C THR A 490 27.52 -0.92 6.66
N GLY A 491 27.11 -0.84 7.92
CA GLY A 491 27.40 0.30 8.80
C GLY A 491 26.61 1.57 8.49
N LEU A 492 25.63 1.50 7.57
CA LEU A 492 24.81 2.64 7.18
C LEU A 492 23.90 3.10 8.30
N VAL A 493 23.78 4.41 8.47
CA VAL A 493 22.90 5.01 9.47
C VAL A 493 21.46 4.95 8.98
N GLU A 494 20.62 4.25 9.74
CA GLU A 494 19.19 4.02 9.43
C GLU A 494 18.26 4.89 10.27
N VAL A 495 18.72 5.33 11.45
CA VAL A 495 17.92 6.14 12.38
C VAL A 495 18.75 7.26 12.98
N ILE A 496 18.19 8.46 13.00
CA ILE A 496 18.72 9.62 13.72
C ILE A 496 17.72 10.12 14.75
N GLU A 497 18.24 10.65 15.87
CA GLU A 497 17.46 11.27 16.92
C GLU A 497 18.12 12.55 17.44
N LEU A 498 17.30 13.46 17.98
CA LEU A 498 17.77 14.54 18.86
C LEU A 498 17.31 14.25 20.30
N PRO A 499 18.20 13.75 21.16
CA PRO A 499 17.85 13.42 22.56
C PRO A 499 17.36 14.62 23.37
N SER A 500 17.85 15.82 23.06
CA SER A 500 17.46 17.08 23.71
C SER A 500 16.06 17.58 23.32
N HIS A 501 15.48 17.02 22.24
CA HIS A 501 14.15 17.39 21.74
C HIS A 501 13.07 16.46 22.32
N PRO A 502 11.86 16.94 22.63
CA PRO A 502 10.78 16.08 23.15
C PRO A 502 10.49 14.86 22.30
N TRP A 503 10.45 15.03 20.97
CA TRP A 503 10.35 13.95 20.00
C TRP A 503 10.91 14.42 18.64
N PHE A 504 12.08 13.94 18.27
CA PHE A 504 12.68 14.19 16.95
C PHE A 504 13.35 12.92 16.47
N VAL A 505 12.73 12.25 15.50
CA VAL A 505 13.19 10.98 14.95
C VAL A 505 13.16 11.05 13.44
N GLY A 506 14.25 10.64 12.80
CA GLY A 506 14.32 10.42 11.36
C GLY A 506 14.71 8.98 11.06
N VAL A 507 14.03 8.33 10.10
CA VAL A 507 14.30 6.96 9.68
C VAL A 507 14.51 6.88 8.18
N GLN A 508 15.52 6.11 7.74
CA GLN A 508 15.81 5.93 6.31
C GLN A 508 14.83 4.95 5.65
N TYR A 509 14.31 4.02 6.42
CA TYR A 509 13.31 3.05 6.00
C TYR A 509 11.89 3.64 6.01
N HIS A 510 10.93 2.83 5.54
CA HIS A 510 9.51 3.17 5.39
C HIS A 510 8.65 2.39 6.40
N PRO A 511 8.48 2.88 7.63
CA PRO A 511 7.71 2.18 8.68
C PRO A 511 6.22 2.07 8.33
N GLU A 512 5.69 2.95 7.45
CA GLU A 512 4.31 2.95 7.01
C GLU A 512 3.92 1.65 6.31
N TYR A 513 4.84 0.97 5.61
CA TYR A 513 4.55 -0.27 4.90
C TYR A 513 4.27 -1.46 5.82
N LYS A 514 4.72 -1.42 7.07
CA LYS A 514 4.50 -2.50 8.03
C LYS A 514 3.36 -2.24 9.03
N SER A 515 2.65 -1.14 8.89
CA SER A 515 1.51 -0.83 9.75
C SER A 515 0.24 -1.54 9.29
N THR A 516 -0.37 -2.34 10.15
CA THR A 516 -1.62 -3.07 9.85
C THR A 516 -2.67 -2.82 10.93
N VAL A 517 -3.93 -3.19 10.66
CA VAL A 517 -5.02 -3.14 11.64
C VAL A 517 -4.70 -3.98 12.90
N ALA A 518 -4.13 -5.17 12.69
CA ALA A 518 -3.81 -6.08 13.79
C ALA A 518 -2.51 -5.72 14.52
N LYS A 519 -1.60 -4.99 13.85
CA LYS A 519 -0.29 -4.59 14.39
C LYS A 519 0.05 -3.19 13.91
N PRO A 520 -0.51 -2.14 14.52
CA PRO A 520 -0.09 -0.76 14.27
C PRO A 520 1.41 -0.60 14.45
N HIS A 521 2.07 0.11 13.54
CA HIS A 521 3.52 0.24 13.59
C HIS A 521 3.96 1.04 14.83
N PRO A 522 4.90 0.54 15.66
CA PRO A 522 5.24 1.13 16.95
C PRO A 522 5.75 2.57 16.83
N LEU A 523 6.49 2.90 15.78
CA LEU A 523 7.00 4.26 15.55
C LEU A 523 5.87 5.26 15.30
N PHE A 524 4.84 4.91 14.53
CA PHE A 524 3.66 5.75 14.33
C PHE A 524 2.84 5.88 15.63
N VAL A 525 2.67 4.79 16.38
CA VAL A 525 1.97 4.80 17.67
C VAL A 525 2.65 5.76 18.64
N ALA A 526 3.98 5.68 18.77
CA ALA A 526 4.75 6.52 19.65
C ALA A 526 4.79 8.00 19.19
N PHE A 527 4.86 8.26 17.88
CA PHE A 527 4.81 9.62 17.34
C PHE A 527 3.45 10.28 17.60
N VAL A 528 2.33 9.56 17.37
CA VAL A 528 0.98 10.05 17.67
C VAL A 528 0.83 10.31 19.18
N LYS A 529 1.39 9.45 20.03
CA LYS A 529 1.40 9.67 21.49
C LYS A 529 2.20 10.92 21.86
N ALA A 530 3.37 11.13 21.29
CA ALA A 530 4.19 12.32 21.52
C ALA A 530 3.47 13.61 21.09
N ALA A 531 2.77 13.58 19.94
CA ALA A 531 1.95 14.70 19.47
C ALA A 531 0.77 15.00 20.42
N LEU A 532 0.12 13.96 20.97
CA LEU A 532 -0.92 14.12 21.97
C LEU A 532 -0.36 14.74 23.28
N ASP A 533 0.77 14.22 23.76
CA ASP A 533 1.41 14.71 24.98
C ASP A 533 1.88 16.18 24.81
N TYR A 534 2.35 16.55 23.64
CA TYR A 534 2.69 17.94 23.31
C TYR A 534 1.45 18.83 23.33
N LYS A 535 0.34 18.41 22.74
CA LYS A 535 -0.93 19.14 22.76
C LYS A 535 -1.44 19.36 24.20
N LEU A 536 -1.35 18.35 25.05
CA LEU A 536 -1.84 18.43 26.43
C LEU A 536 -0.98 19.32 27.36
N LYS A 537 0.26 19.66 26.90
CA LYS A 537 1.16 20.57 27.65
C LYS A 537 1.03 22.03 27.19
N LYS A 538 0.42 22.29 26.01
CA LYS A 538 0.04 23.64 25.55
C LYS A 538 -1.17 24.16 26.33
#